data_ff58be2f2b385d94d82d6a2d9a26cbee
#
_entry.id   ff58be2f2b385d94d82d6a2d9a26cbee
#
_cell.length_a   1.000
_cell.length_b   1.000
_cell.length_c   1.000
_cell.angle_alpha   90.00
_cell.angle_beta   90.00
_cell.angle_gamma   90.00
#
_symmetry.space_group_name_H-M   'P 1'
#
loop_
_entity.id
_entity.type
_entity.pdbx_description
1 polymer ?
#
loop_
_entity_poly.entity_id
_entity_poly.type
_entity_poly.pdbx_seq_one_letter_code
_entity_poly.pdbx_strand_id
1 'polypeptide(L)'
;MYKAFITDIDGTLTDNRRRLSTAAVEEIRRLIDADIQVVLASGNTLCFLDGLSHMIGTDGNVIAENGGVYRKGFLGTRTVAGNKALCMQAYEKIREAVEPKGDELRLFSAELRHSDVAFSRDVSIGKVNEIIEGMGVVAVDTGFAIHLHTPGLSKGAAFE
;
A
#
# COMPACT_ATOMS: atom_id res chain seq x y z
N MET A 1 24.68 -4.93 -14.89
CA MET A 1 23.46 -5.60 -15.38
C MET A 1 22.44 -5.51 -14.26
N TYR A 2 21.25 -4.95 -14.51
CA TYR A 2 20.18 -4.86 -13.49
C TYR A 2 19.66 -6.26 -13.19
N LYS A 3 19.46 -6.59 -11.90
CA LYS A 3 18.97 -7.90 -11.45
C LYS A 3 17.51 -7.86 -10.98
N ALA A 4 16.99 -6.68 -10.68
CA ALA A 4 15.63 -6.47 -10.25
C ALA A 4 15.03 -5.20 -10.84
N PHE A 5 13.74 -5.23 -11.09
CA PHE A 5 12.91 -4.10 -11.51
C PHE A 5 11.76 -3.95 -10.51
N ILE A 6 11.64 -2.77 -9.91
CA ILE A 6 10.58 -2.46 -8.96
C ILE A 6 9.63 -1.48 -9.62
N THR A 7 8.35 -1.77 -9.58
CA THR A 7 7.32 -0.89 -10.16
C THR A 7 6.19 -0.63 -9.19
N ASP A 8 5.71 0.61 -9.21
CA ASP A 8 4.40 0.96 -8.64
C ASP A 8 3.27 0.47 -9.57
N ILE A 9 2.05 0.47 -9.08
CA ILE A 9 0.87 -0.01 -9.81
C ILE A 9 0.02 1.17 -10.25
N ASP A 10 -0.54 1.92 -9.32
CA ASP A 10 -1.51 2.96 -9.60
C ASP A 10 -0.84 4.18 -10.27
N GLY A 11 -1.25 4.47 -11.51
CA GLY A 11 -0.66 5.55 -12.32
C GLY A 11 0.68 5.21 -13.00
N THR A 12 1.20 3.98 -12.78
CA THR A 12 2.41 3.46 -13.46
C THR A 12 2.06 2.30 -14.37
N LEU A 13 1.50 1.22 -13.84
CA LEU A 13 1.01 0.09 -14.62
C LEU A 13 -0.45 0.27 -15.06
N THR A 14 -1.15 1.25 -14.47
CA THR A 14 -2.54 1.54 -14.80
C THR A 14 -2.69 2.88 -15.50
N ASP A 15 -3.73 2.98 -16.35
CA ASP A 15 -4.16 4.24 -16.97
C ASP A 15 -4.93 5.13 -15.98
N ASN A 16 -5.35 6.33 -16.44
CA ASN A 16 -6.12 7.28 -15.65
C ASN A 16 -7.51 6.78 -15.23
N ARG A 17 -7.97 5.65 -15.79
CA ARG A 17 -9.19 4.94 -15.39
C ARG A 17 -8.90 3.75 -14.48
N ARG A 18 -7.66 3.62 -13.99
CA ARG A 18 -7.17 2.51 -13.15
C ARG A 18 -7.25 1.14 -13.81
N ARG A 19 -7.26 1.09 -15.13
CA ARG A 19 -7.21 -0.16 -15.86
C ARG A 19 -5.76 -0.53 -16.13
N LEU A 20 -5.41 -1.79 -15.91
CA LEU A 20 -4.09 -2.31 -16.17
C LEU A 20 -3.74 -2.15 -17.66
N SER A 21 -2.59 -1.58 -17.95
CA SER A 21 -2.06 -1.41 -19.32
C SER A 21 -1.56 -2.75 -19.85
N THR A 22 -2.11 -3.21 -20.98
CA THR A 22 -1.64 -4.43 -21.66
C THR A 22 -0.19 -4.29 -22.10
N ALA A 23 0.21 -3.11 -22.59
CA ALA A 23 1.60 -2.84 -22.96
C ALA A 23 2.55 -2.94 -21.75
N ALA A 24 2.14 -2.44 -20.57
CA ALA A 24 2.95 -2.57 -19.36
C ALA A 24 3.10 -4.05 -18.94
N VAL A 25 2.05 -4.85 -19.07
CA VAL A 25 2.10 -6.29 -18.79
C VAL A 25 3.06 -7.00 -19.77
N GLU A 26 3.01 -6.66 -21.06
CA GLU A 26 3.91 -7.21 -22.06
C GLU A 26 5.36 -6.88 -21.75
N GLU A 27 5.68 -5.64 -21.37
CA GLU A 27 7.04 -5.25 -21.00
C GLU A 27 7.53 -5.94 -19.70
N ILE A 28 6.66 -6.09 -18.71
CA ILE A 28 6.99 -6.87 -17.50
C ILE A 28 7.34 -8.32 -17.87
N ARG A 29 6.56 -8.97 -18.74
CA ARG A 29 6.85 -10.34 -19.19
C ARG A 29 8.17 -10.42 -19.94
N ARG A 30 8.51 -9.44 -20.77
CA ARG A 30 9.83 -9.36 -21.41
C ARG A 30 10.99 -9.25 -20.42
N LEU A 31 10.80 -8.50 -19.30
CA LEU A 31 11.79 -8.43 -18.24
C LEU A 31 11.97 -9.80 -17.56
N ILE A 32 10.85 -10.50 -17.29
CA ILE A 32 10.88 -11.83 -16.69
C ILE A 32 11.58 -12.83 -17.62
N ASP A 33 11.25 -12.81 -18.91
CA ASP A 33 11.89 -13.66 -19.94
C ASP A 33 13.40 -13.38 -20.10
N ALA A 34 13.84 -12.16 -19.70
CA ALA A 34 15.25 -11.77 -19.65
C ALA A 34 15.92 -12.05 -18.29
N ASP A 35 15.30 -12.87 -17.43
CA ASP A 35 15.80 -13.24 -16.08
C ASP A 35 15.96 -12.05 -15.13
N ILE A 36 15.12 -11.01 -15.28
CA ILE A 36 15.06 -9.86 -14.39
C ILE A 36 13.91 -10.08 -13.39
N GLN A 37 14.23 -10.08 -12.10
CA GLN A 37 13.23 -10.19 -11.05
C GLN A 37 12.33 -8.96 -11.04
N VAL A 38 11.01 -9.15 -11.03
CA VAL A 38 10.04 -8.06 -10.94
C VAL A 38 9.42 -8.02 -9.55
N VAL A 39 9.44 -6.84 -8.92
CA VAL A 39 8.84 -6.57 -7.62
C VAL A 39 7.69 -5.59 -7.81
N LEU A 40 6.47 -5.99 -7.44
CA LEU A 40 5.31 -5.09 -7.42
C LEU A 40 5.24 -4.36 -6.08
N ALA A 41 5.22 -3.03 -6.10
CA ALA A 41 5.20 -2.20 -4.90
C ALA A 41 3.99 -1.26 -4.90
N SER A 42 3.11 -1.34 -3.89
CA SER A 42 1.87 -0.56 -3.85
C SER A 42 1.42 -0.24 -2.43
N GLY A 43 0.54 0.77 -2.29
CA GLY A 43 -0.26 1.00 -1.08
C GLY A 43 -1.42 0.01 -0.90
N ASN A 44 -1.67 -0.86 -1.88
CA ASN A 44 -2.69 -1.89 -1.82
C ASN A 44 -2.29 -3.04 -0.88
N THR A 45 -3.28 -3.89 -0.55
CA THR A 45 -3.10 -5.05 0.34
C THR A 45 -2.26 -6.15 -0.30
N LEU A 46 -1.64 -7.01 0.52
CA LEU A 46 -0.86 -8.15 0.04
C LEU A 46 -1.68 -9.08 -0.84
N CYS A 47 -2.92 -9.39 -0.49
CA CYS A 47 -3.77 -10.29 -1.27
C CYS A 47 -4.10 -9.74 -2.68
N PHE A 48 -4.24 -8.41 -2.80
CA PHE A 48 -4.40 -7.78 -4.12
C PHE A 48 -3.13 -7.95 -4.97
N LEU A 49 -1.96 -7.73 -4.38
CA LEU A 49 -0.68 -7.90 -5.08
C LEU A 49 -0.42 -9.35 -5.48
N ASP A 50 -0.84 -10.32 -4.66
CA ASP A 50 -0.77 -11.74 -5.00
C ASP A 50 -1.60 -12.08 -6.23
N GLY A 51 -2.86 -11.66 -6.25
CA GLY A 51 -3.72 -11.86 -7.41
C GLY A 51 -3.16 -11.20 -8.67
N LEU A 52 -2.70 -9.97 -8.56
CA LEU A 52 -2.11 -9.24 -9.69
C LEU A 52 -0.80 -9.89 -10.17
N SER A 53 0.07 -10.34 -9.25
CA SER A 53 1.30 -11.07 -9.58
C SER A 53 1.02 -12.33 -10.38
N HIS A 54 0.03 -13.14 -9.99
CA HIS A 54 -0.39 -14.31 -10.73
C HIS A 54 -0.91 -13.97 -12.14
N MET A 55 -1.71 -12.91 -12.26
CA MET A 55 -2.30 -12.50 -13.54
C MET A 55 -1.26 -11.91 -14.51
N ILE A 56 -0.29 -11.17 -14.01
CA ILE A 56 0.81 -10.61 -14.82
C ILE A 56 1.82 -11.72 -15.16
N GLY A 57 2.09 -12.63 -14.23
CA GLY A 57 3.07 -13.72 -14.35
C GLY A 57 4.40 -13.42 -13.64
N THR A 58 4.41 -12.54 -12.61
CA THR A 58 5.60 -12.32 -11.78
C THR A 58 5.78 -13.43 -10.75
N ASP A 59 6.95 -13.50 -10.10
CA ASP A 59 7.30 -14.54 -9.12
C ASP A 59 6.69 -14.32 -7.72
N GLY A 60 5.82 -13.31 -7.53
CA GLY A 60 5.22 -13.00 -6.24
C GLY A 60 6.16 -12.25 -5.28
N ASN A 61 7.19 -11.57 -5.80
CA ASN A 61 7.98 -10.60 -5.03
C ASN A 61 7.16 -9.32 -4.88
N VAL A 62 6.75 -8.97 -3.67
CA VAL A 62 5.81 -7.87 -3.45
C VAL A 62 6.16 -7.02 -2.24
N ILE A 63 5.89 -5.71 -2.37
CA ILE A 63 5.92 -4.72 -1.29
C ILE A 63 4.53 -4.09 -1.23
N ALA A 64 3.76 -4.44 -0.21
CA ALA A 64 2.39 -4.00 0.01
C ALA A 64 2.30 -2.95 1.12
N GLU A 65 1.14 -2.29 1.21
CA GLU A 65 0.81 -1.36 2.29
C GLU A 65 1.91 -0.30 2.49
N ASN A 66 2.37 0.29 1.37
CA ASN A 66 3.42 1.31 1.32
C ASN A 66 4.76 0.90 1.97
N GLY A 67 5.08 -0.39 2.01
CA GLY A 67 6.29 -0.92 2.63
C GLY A 67 6.06 -1.52 4.02
N GLY A 68 4.83 -1.47 4.52
CA GLY A 68 4.48 -2.07 5.81
C GLY A 68 4.37 -3.59 5.78
N VAL A 69 4.21 -4.18 4.59
CA VAL A 69 4.19 -5.63 4.36
C VAL A 69 5.01 -5.97 3.13
N TYR A 70 5.88 -6.95 3.24
CA TYR A 70 6.63 -7.41 2.07
C TYR A 70 6.91 -8.93 2.13
N ARG A 71 7.14 -9.50 0.95
CA ARG A 71 7.40 -10.92 0.80
C ARG A 71 8.18 -11.21 -0.47
N LYS A 72 9.11 -12.16 -0.41
CA LYS A 72 9.84 -12.70 -1.55
C LYS A 72 9.22 -14.01 -2.00
N GLY A 73 8.71 -14.03 -3.22
CA GLY A 73 8.07 -15.19 -3.82
C GLY A 73 6.72 -15.55 -3.18
N PHE A 74 5.91 -16.35 -3.89
CA PHE A 74 4.58 -16.75 -3.41
C PHE A 74 4.61 -17.60 -2.13
N LEU A 75 5.66 -18.40 -1.96
CA LEU A 75 5.81 -19.31 -0.81
C LEU A 75 6.67 -18.71 0.32
N GLY A 76 7.17 -17.48 0.13
CA GLY A 76 7.99 -16.80 1.12
C GLY A 76 7.22 -16.42 2.38
N THR A 77 7.93 -16.30 3.48
CA THR A 77 7.35 -15.79 4.73
C THR A 77 7.05 -14.29 4.57
N ARG A 78 5.84 -13.89 4.91
CA ARG A 78 5.42 -12.50 4.98
C ARG A 78 6.11 -11.80 6.15
N THR A 79 6.74 -10.66 5.89
CA THR A 79 7.20 -9.73 6.93
C THR A 79 6.19 -8.61 7.11
N VAL A 80 5.83 -8.31 8.34
CA VAL A 80 4.97 -7.17 8.72
C VAL A 80 5.81 -6.22 9.56
N ALA A 81 6.14 -5.06 9.00
CA ALA A 81 6.99 -4.05 9.64
C ALA A 81 6.19 -2.94 10.35
N GLY A 82 4.90 -2.79 10.04
CA GLY A 82 4.02 -1.79 10.63
C GLY A 82 3.25 -2.29 11.86
N ASN A 83 2.55 -1.37 12.52
CA ASN A 83 1.71 -1.65 13.68
C ASN A 83 0.25 -1.24 13.40
N LYS A 84 -0.52 -2.15 12.82
CA LYS A 84 -1.94 -1.92 12.51
C LYS A 84 -2.77 -1.54 13.74
N ALA A 85 -2.50 -2.15 14.91
CA ALA A 85 -3.26 -1.87 16.11
C ALA A 85 -3.12 -0.39 16.54
N LEU A 86 -1.90 0.15 16.46
CA LEU A 86 -1.65 1.56 16.73
C LEU A 86 -2.35 2.47 15.71
N CYS A 87 -2.31 2.09 14.43
CA CYS A 87 -3.01 2.83 13.36
C CYS A 87 -4.53 2.81 13.55
N MET A 88 -5.11 1.69 14.02
CA MET A 88 -6.53 1.60 14.35
C MET A 88 -6.92 2.50 15.52
N GLN A 89 -6.09 2.58 16.57
CA GLN A 89 -6.34 3.51 17.69
C GLN A 89 -6.33 4.98 17.21
N ALA A 90 -5.41 5.33 16.32
CA ALA A 90 -5.38 6.66 15.71
C ALA A 90 -6.63 6.92 14.84
N TYR A 91 -7.04 5.94 14.03
CA TYR A 91 -8.26 6.04 13.23
C TYR A 91 -9.51 6.25 14.10
N GLU A 92 -9.68 5.48 15.18
CA GLU A 92 -10.83 5.64 16.09
C GLU A 92 -10.87 7.05 16.71
N LYS A 93 -9.71 7.59 17.11
CA LYS A 93 -9.62 8.96 17.63
C LYS A 93 -10.00 10.00 16.57
N ILE A 94 -9.60 9.81 15.30
CA ILE A 94 -10.02 10.68 14.20
C ILE A 94 -11.52 10.59 14.01
N ARG A 95 -12.06 9.39 13.96
CA ARG A 95 -13.50 9.13 13.79
C ARG A 95 -14.33 9.83 14.87
N GLU A 96 -13.99 9.66 16.13
CA GLU A 96 -14.64 10.30 17.26
C GLU A 96 -14.62 11.84 17.18
N ALA A 97 -13.57 12.41 16.59
CA ALA A 97 -13.43 13.86 16.45
C ALA A 97 -14.21 14.45 15.28
N VAL A 98 -14.53 13.68 14.23
CA VAL A 98 -15.12 14.19 12.99
C VAL A 98 -16.56 13.71 12.74
N GLU A 99 -16.91 12.47 13.07
CA GLU A 99 -18.29 11.92 12.86
C GLU A 99 -19.42 12.72 13.52
N PRO A 100 -19.26 13.30 14.72
CA PRO A 100 -20.32 14.16 15.30
C PRO A 100 -20.64 15.40 14.46
N LYS A 101 -19.78 15.72 13.46
CA LYS A 101 -19.96 16.84 12.52
C LYS A 101 -20.56 16.40 11.18
N GLY A 102 -20.89 15.10 11.02
CA GLY A 102 -21.51 14.55 9.82
C GLY A 102 -20.56 13.96 8.80
N ASP A 103 -19.25 13.88 9.11
CA ASP A 103 -18.24 13.31 8.22
C ASP A 103 -18.09 11.80 8.53
N GLU A 104 -18.75 10.95 7.75
CA GLU A 104 -18.61 9.50 7.86
C GLU A 104 -17.28 9.04 7.26
N LEU A 105 -16.38 8.52 8.08
CA LEU A 105 -15.09 7.97 7.63
C LEU A 105 -15.21 6.49 7.29
N ARG A 106 -15.02 6.15 6.00
CA ARG A 106 -15.09 4.77 5.52
C ARG A 106 -13.71 4.13 5.50
N LEU A 107 -13.58 2.99 6.19
CA LEU A 107 -12.39 2.13 6.12
C LEU A 107 -12.32 1.38 4.78
N PHE A 108 -11.12 1.24 4.23
CA PHE A 108 -10.84 0.47 3.02
C PHE A 108 -10.07 -0.80 3.34
N SER A 109 -10.70 -1.95 3.11
CA SER A 109 -10.11 -3.30 3.24
C SER A 109 -9.44 -3.53 4.59
N ALA A 110 -10.00 -3.02 5.67
CA ALA A 110 -9.39 -3.08 7.00
C ALA A 110 -9.10 -4.52 7.46
N GLU A 111 -9.95 -5.48 7.11
CA GLU A 111 -9.80 -6.90 7.42
C GLU A 111 -8.62 -7.56 6.67
N LEU A 112 -8.24 -7.01 5.51
CA LEU A 112 -7.19 -7.54 4.63
C LEU A 112 -5.84 -6.85 4.84
N ARG A 113 -5.80 -5.74 5.59
CA ARG A 113 -4.57 -5.01 5.91
C ARG A 113 -3.90 -5.57 7.14
N HIS A 114 -2.57 -5.54 7.15
CA HIS A 114 -1.75 -6.13 8.22
C HIS A 114 -0.91 -5.11 8.97
N SER A 115 -0.56 -3.97 8.36
CA SER A 115 0.43 -3.03 8.91
C SER A 115 -0.08 -1.59 9.04
N ASP A 116 -1.05 -1.21 8.22
CA ASP A 116 -1.56 0.15 8.11
C ASP A 116 -3.10 0.18 8.23
N VAL A 117 -3.66 1.37 8.20
CA VAL A 117 -5.10 1.63 8.06
C VAL A 117 -5.29 2.62 6.92
N ALA A 118 -6.25 2.34 6.03
CA ALA A 118 -6.64 3.24 4.95
C ALA A 118 -8.12 3.60 5.07
N PHE A 119 -8.45 4.87 4.88
CA PHE A 119 -9.83 5.36 4.96
C PHE A 119 -10.09 6.50 3.96
N SER A 120 -11.37 6.89 3.84
CA SER A 120 -11.83 7.90 2.91
C SER A 120 -11.27 9.29 3.21
N ARG A 121 -11.24 10.14 2.17
CA ARG A 121 -10.68 11.51 2.23
C ARG A 121 -11.70 12.56 2.64
N ASP A 122 -12.72 12.19 3.41
CA ASP A 122 -13.79 13.10 3.84
C ASP A 122 -13.36 14.06 4.97
N VAL A 123 -12.10 13.97 5.40
CA VAL A 123 -11.45 14.87 6.35
C VAL A 123 -10.13 15.38 5.76
N SER A 124 -9.76 16.64 6.04
CA SER A 124 -8.50 17.19 5.54
C SER A 124 -7.29 16.54 6.24
N ILE A 125 -6.21 16.34 5.49
CA ILE A 125 -4.96 15.77 6.03
C ILE A 125 -4.38 16.63 7.17
N GLY A 126 -4.56 17.95 7.12
CA GLY A 126 -4.13 18.86 8.19
C GLY A 126 -4.87 18.56 9.50
N LYS A 127 -6.19 18.33 9.44
CA LYS A 127 -6.98 17.98 10.62
C LYS A 127 -6.63 16.60 11.16
N VAL A 128 -6.37 15.63 10.27
CA VAL A 128 -5.90 14.30 10.67
C VAL A 128 -4.60 14.41 11.45
N ASN A 129 -3.60 15.14 10.91
CA ASN A 129 -2.29 15.31 11.56
C ASN A 129 -2.39 15.98 12.93
N GLU A 130 -3.26 16.99 13.08
CA GLU A 130 -3.54 17.64 14.38
C GLU A 130 -4.06 16.62 15.42
N ILE A 131 -4.99 15.75 15.01
CA ILE A 131 -5.62 14.77 15.92
C ILE A 131 -4.65 13.68 16.36
N ILE A 132 -3.80 13.20 15.45
CA ILE A 132 -2.87 12.09 15.72
C ILE A 132 -1.52 12.55 16.27
N GLU A 133 -1.33 13.84 16.52
CA GLU A 133 -0.08 14.37 17.07
C GLU A 133 0.34 13.60 18.33
N GLY A 134 1.60 13.18 18.37
CA GLY A 134 2.16 12.41 19.49
C GLY A 134 1.75 10.94 19.58
N MET A 135 0.92 10.41 18.66
CA MET A 135 0.47 9.02 18.71
C MET A 135 1.47 8.02 18.08
N GLY A 136 2.61 8.45 17.56
CA GLY A 136 3.57 7.55 16.89
C GLY A 136 3.05 6.98 15.56
N VAL A 137 2.13 7.67 14.92
CA VAL A 137 1.54 7.35 13.62
C VAL A 137 1.71 8.54 12.69
N VAL A 138 1.91 8.31 11.42
CA VAL A 138 1.92 9.32 10.37
C VAL A 138 0.76 9.10 9.40
N ALA A 139 0.21 10.18 8.89
CA ALA A 139 -0.85 10.14 7.88
C ALA A 139 -0.32 10.59 6.53
N VAL A 140 -0.65 9.84 5.48
CA VAL A 140 -0.29 10.15 4.09
C VAL A 140 -1.55 10.16 3.23
N ASP A 141 -1.83 11.29 2.58
CA ASP A 141 -2.86 11.39 1.54
C ASP A 141 -2.27 10.96 0.19
N THR A 142 -2.74 9.84 -0.33
CA THR A 142 -2.30 9.29 -1.62
C THR A 142 -3.11 9.82 -2.82
N GLY A 143 -4.06 10.73 -2.57
CA GLY A 143 -5.03 11.17 -3.59
C GLY A 143 -6.22 10.22 -3.76
N PHE A 144 -6.15 9.01 -3.22
CA PHE A 144 -7.21 7.99 -3.25
C PHE A 144 -7.77 7.68 -1.86
N ALA A 145 -6.89 7.63 -0.87
CA ALA A 145 -7.19 7.37 0.52
C ALA A 145 -6.19 8.11 1.42
N ILE A 146 -6.56 8.31 2.66
CA ILE A 146 -5.63 8.65 3.73
C ILE A 146 -5.16 7.35 4.36
N HIS A 147 -3.83 7.16 4.41
CA HIS A 147 -3.19 6.02 5.04
C HIS A 147 -2.55 6.43 6.35
N LEU A 148 -2.83 5.66 7.41
CA LEU A 148 -2.13 5.76 8.70
C LEU A 148 -1.14 4.63 8.81
N HIS A 149 0.13 4.93 9.03
CA HIS A 149 1.17 3.92 9.23
C HIS A 149 2.20 4.37 10.27
N THR A 150 3.00 3.45 10.77
CA THR A 150 4.10 3.79 11.68
C THR A 150 5.22 4.52 10.93
N PRO A 151 5.93 5.47 11.59
CA PRO A 151 7.03 6.19 10.95
C PRO A 151 8.12 5.28 10.40
N GLY A 152 8.84 5.73 9.37
CA GLY A 152 9.97 5.01 8.79
C GLY A 152 9.60 3.97 7.73
N LEU A 153 8.32 3.67 7.54
CA LEU A 153 7.88 2.75 6.47
C LEU A 153 7.88 3.46 5.12
N SER A 154 8.45 2.81 4.14
CA SER A 154 8.37 3.21 2.73
C SER A 154 8.62 2.01 1.82
N LYS A 155 8.17 2.12 0.57
CA LYS A 155 8.46 1.09 -0.45
C LYS A 155 9.96 0.90 -0.64
N GLY A 156 10.76 1.98 -0.53
CA GLY A 156 12.22 1.94 -0.62
C GLY A 156 12.86 1.19 0.55
N ALA A 157 12.48 1.54 1.79
CA ALA A 157 13.01 0.88 3.00
C ALA A 157 12.68 -0.62 3.06
N ALA A 158 11.55 -1.04 2.48
CA ALA A 158 11.17 -2.45 2.43
C ALA A 158 11.94 -3.25 1.37
N PHE A 159 12.65 -2.56 0.46
CA PHE A 159 13.47 -3.18 -0.58
C PHE A 159 14.93 -3.41 -0.13
N GLU A 160 15.44 -2.61 0.79
CA GLU A 160 16.79 -2.75 1.38
C GLU A 160 16.90 -4.00 2.27
#